data_97d1c88f278b01d9b8d9b7013d37f4f8
#
_entry.id   97d1c88f278b01d9b8d9b7013d37f4f8
#
_cell.length_a   1.000
_cell.length_b   1.000
_cell.length_c   1.000
_cell.angle_alpha   90.00
_cell.angle_beta   90.00
_cell.angle_gamma   90.00
#
_symmetry.space_group_name_H-M   'P 1'
#
loop_
_entity.id
_entity.type
_entity.pdbx_description
1 polymer ?
#
loop_
_entity_poly.entity_id
_entity_poly.type
_entity_poly.pdbx_seq_one_letter_code
_entity_poly.pdbx_strand_id
1 'polypeptide(L)'
;MVEYAHQYDVTVEAELGVLAGVEDEVASEVSHYTKPEEVVDFSTRSGCDSLAISIGTSHGAYKFTPEQCTRDPKTGKLVPPPLAFDILHEIEKQLPGFPIVLHGSSSVPQEEVDTINKYGGKLPDAIGIPEEQLREASRSAV
;
A
#
# COMPACT_ATOMS: atom_id res chain seq x y z
N MET A 1 18.75 12.01 -10.21
CA MET A 1 18.75 10.53 -10.09
C MET A 1 18.25 9.88 -11.38
N VAL A 2 17.07 10.25 -11.90
CA VAL A 2 16.49 9.65 -13.12
C VAL A 2 17.43 9.74 -14.32
N GLU A 3 17.92 10.94 -14.65
CA GLU A 3 18.87 11.13 -15.76
C GLU A 3 20.15 10.27 -15.63
N TYR A 4 20.61 10.03 -14.41
CA TYR A 4 21.76 9.17 -14.17
C TYR A 4 21.42 7.70 -14.37
N ALA A 5 20.31 7.23 -13.81
CA ALA A 5 19.88 5.83 -13.90
C ALA A 5 19.56 5.42 -15.35
N HIS A 6 18.88 6.29 -16.09
CA HIS A 6 18.50 6.02 -17.48
C HIS A 6 19.68 5.89 -18.45
N GLN A 7 20.85 6.45 -18.12
CA GLN A 7 22.08 6.21 -18.89
C GLN A 7 22.52 4.74 -18.89
N TYR A 8 22.06 3.98 -17.88
CA TYR A 8 22.39 2.57 -17.68
C TYR A 8 21.19 1.64 -17.90
N ASP A 9 20.11 2.15 -18.48
CA ASP A 9 18.85 1.40 -18.69
C ASP A 9 18.28 0.86 -17.39
N VAL A 10 18.34 1.66 -16.31
CA VAL A 10 17.85 1.32 -14.98
C VAL A 10 16.58 2.09 -14.69
N THR A 11 15.51 1.36 -14.39
CA THR A 11 14.20 1.90 -13.97
C THR A 11 14.32 2.65 -12.64
N VAL A 12 13.61 3.76 -12.52
CA VAL A 12 13.53 4.57 -11.31
C VAL A 12 12.10 4.57 -10.77
N GLU A 13 11.91 3.92 -9.63
CA GLU A 13 10.70 4.06 -8.84
C GLU A 13 10.88 5.22 -7.85
N ALA A 14 9.86 6.02 -7.69
CA ALA A 14 9.79 7.07 -6.68
C ALA A 14 8.62 6.84 -5.75
N GLU A 15 8.55 7.57 -4.64
CA GLU A 15 7.44 7.51 -3.69
C GLU A 15 6.91 8.91 -3.39
N LEU A 16 5.58 9.05 -3.36
CA LEU A 16 4.89 10.29 -3.04
C LEU A 16 3.75 10.02 -2.04
N GLY A 17 3.86 10.60 -0.88
CA GLY A 17 2.96 10.39 0.25
C GLY A 17 3.74 9.88 1.47
N VAL A 18 3.03 9.55 2.53
CA VAL A 18 3.60 8.99 3.75
C VAL A 18 2.78 7.77 4.15
N LEU A 19 3.46 6.63 4.23
CA LEU A 19 2.88 5.39 4.76
C LEU A 19 3.11 5.32 6.27
N ALA A 20 2.09 4.90 7.02
CA ALA A 20 2.27 4.54 8.41
C ALA A 20 3.05 3.22 8.53
N GLY A 21 3.64 2.98 9.70
CA GLY A 21 4.39 1.77 10.02
C GLY A 21 5.87 2.02 10.21
N VAL A 22 6.61 0.93 10.23
CA VAL A 22 8.08 0.93 10.43
C VAL A 22 8.73 0.28 9.22
N GLU A 23 9.62 1.00 8.58
CA GLU A 23 10.48 0.52 7.51
C GLU A 23 11.92 0.85 7.86
N ASP A 24 12.73 -0.17 8.08
CA ASP A 24 14.11 -0.06 8.54
C ASP A 24 14.25 0.85 9.79
N GLU A 25 14.89 2.01 9.64
CA GLU A 25 15.09 3.00 10.71
C GLU A 25 14.04 4.13 10.68
N VAL A 26 13.09 4.08 9.75
CA VAL A 26 12.05 5.12 9.58
C VAL A 26 10.72 4.60 10.12
N ALA A 27 10.09 5.39 10.98
CA ALA A 27 8.77 5.11 11.52
C ALA A 27 7.85 6.32 11.36
N SER A 28 6.61 6.07 10.94
CA SER A 28 5.55 7.08 10.91
C SER A 28 4.29 6.54 11.57
N GLU A 29 3.71 7.32 12.47
CA GLU A 29 2.44 6.98 13.12
C GLU A 29 1.21 7.37 12.31
N VAL A 30 1.40 8.19 11.28
CA VAL A 30 0.30 8.77 10.49
C VAL A 30 0.58 8.62 9.00
N SER A 31 -0.39 8.08 8.27
CA SER A 31 -0.40 8.09 6.82
C SER A 31 -0.96 9.42 6.29
N HIS A 32 -0.28 9.99 5.31
CA HIS A 32 -0.80 11.09 4.51
C HIS A 32 -1.08 10.57 3.11
N TYR A 33 -2.37 10.49 2.76
CA TYR A 33 -2.77 10.00 1.44
C TYR A 33 -2.27 10.90 0.34
N THR A 34 -1.86 10.28 -0.75
CA THR A 34 -1.36 10.95 -1.94
C THR A 34 -2.50 11.72 -2.62
N LYS A 35 -2.22 12.94 -3.09
CA LYS A 35 -3.17 13.72 -3.86
C LYS A 35 -2.93 13.52 -5.36
N PRO A 36 -3.97 13.16 -6.14
CA PRO A 36 -3.81 12.90 -7.58
C PRO A 36 -3.12 14.00 -8.36
N GLU A 37 -3.43 15.26 -8.07
CA GLU A 37 -2.81 16.42 -8.72
C GLU A 37 -1.29 16.53 -8.43
N GLU A 38 -0.84 16.12 -7.25
CA GLU A 38 0.58 16.09 -6.90
C GLU A 38 1.31 14.97 -7.65
N VAL A 39 0.65 13.84 -7.95
CA VAL A 39 1.21 12.73 -8.75
C VAL A 39 1.54 13.19 -10.16
N VAL A 40 0.63 13.91 -10.80
CA VAL A 40 0.83 14.42 -12.17
C VAL A 40 2.01 15.38 -12.24
N ASP A 41 2.08 16.36 -11.31
CA ASP A 41 3.20 17.31 -11.26
C ASP A 41 4.53 16.59 -10.97
N PHE A 42 4.53 15.71 -9.98
CA PHE A 42 5.73 15.00 -9.54
C PHE A 42 6.28 14.09 -10.64
N SER A 43 5.46 13.21 -11.22
CA SER A 43 5.89 12.26 -12.25
C SER A 43 6.38 12.97 -13.51
N THR A 44 5.68 14.05 -13.94
CA THR A 44 6.07 14.85 -15.10
C THR A 44 7.43 15.55 -14.89
N ARG A 45 7.66 16.09 -13.71
CA ARG A 45 8.88 16.85 -13.40
C ARG A 45 10.07 15.96 -13.05
N SER A 46 9.84 14.84 -12.37
CA SER A 46 10.91 13.91 -11.99
C SER A 46 11.33 13.00 -13.14
N GLY A 47 10.39 12.63 -14.02
CA GLY A 47 10.59 11.66 -15.09
C GLY A 47 10.78 10.24 -14.58
N CYS A 48 10.32 9.90 -13.37
CA CYS A 48 10.35 8.53 -12.84
C CYS A 48 9.49 7.59 -13.67
N ASP A 49 9.82 6.30 -13.64
CA ASP A 49 9.17 5.27 -14.47
C ASP A 49 7.96 4.66 -13.79
N SER A 50 7.93 4.68 -12.46
CA SER A 50 6.82 4.26 -11.61
C SER A 50 6.76 5.08 -10.33
N LEU A 51 5.60 5.09 -9.67
CA LEU A 51 5.42 5.87 -8.45
C LEU A 51 4.66 5.08 -7.40
N ALA A 52 5.27 4.91 -6.23
CA ALA A 52 4.58 4.43 -5.06
C ALA A 52 3.72 5.53 -4.44
N ILE A 53 2.47 5.18 -4.11
CA ILE A 53 1.47 6.10 -3.54
C ILE A 53 0.92 5.60 -2.21
N SER A 54 0.39 6.51 -1.41
CA SER A 54 -0.28 6.22 -0.14
C SER A 54 -1.80 6.33 -0.31
N ILE A 55 -2.50 5.20 -0.18
CA ILE A 55 -3.97 5.11 -0.24
C ILE A 55 -4.55 4.28 0.91
N GLY A 56 -3.79 4.08 1.99
CA GLY A 56 -4.23 3.33 3.17
C GLY A 56 -3.51 2.02 3.42
N THR A 57 -2.47 1.69 2.66
CA THR A 57 -1.54 0.62 2.98
C THR A 57 -0.55 1.04 4.07
N SER A 58 0.13 0.09 4.70
CA SER A 58 1.05 0.34 5.80
C SER A 58 2.12 -0.74 5.87
N HIS A 59 3.33 -0.40 6.25
CA HIS A 59 4.41 -1.37 6.44
C HIS A 59 4.20 -2.27 7.66
N GLY A 60 4.80 -3.46 7.63
CA GLY A 60 4.73 -4.44 8.71
C GLY A 60 3.50 -5.35 8.68
N ALA A 61 3.42 -6.28 9.64
CA ALA A 61 2.32 -7.24 9.79
C ALA A 61 1.12 -6.68 10.57
N TYR A 62 1.31 -5.57 11.27
CA TYR A 62 0.30 -4.89 12.07
C TYR A 62 -0.11 -3.59 11.37
N LYS A 63 -0.77 -3.73 10.22
CA LYS A 63 -1.16 -2.59 9.37
C LYS A 63 -2.29 -1.77 9.96
N PHE A 64 -3.16 -2.42 10.75
CA PHE A 64 -4.32 -1.82 11.37
C PHE A 64 -4.42 -2.26 12.82
N THR A 65 -4.88 -1.36 13.69
CA THR A 65 -5.26 -1.73 15.05
C THR A 65 -6.66 -2.32 15.07
N PRO A 66 -7.03 -3.16 16.05
CA PRO A 66 -8.39 -3.69 16.18
C PRO A 66 -9.48 -2.61 16.20
N GLU A 67 -9.18 -1.42 16.74
CA GLU A 67 -10.07 -0.27 16.81
C GLU A 67 -10.36 0.38 15.45
N GLN A 68 -9.42 0.27 14.52
CA GLN A 68 -9.56 0.75 13.13
C GLN A 68 -10.40 -0.21 12.29
N CYS A 69 -10.55 -1.45 12.72
CA CYS A 69 -11.26 -2.50 12.01
C CYS A 69 -12.72 -2.61 12.42
N THR A 70 -13.55 -3.05 11.50
CA THR A 70 -14.90 -3.54 11.82
C THR A 70 -14.88 -5.04 12.04
N ARG A 71 -15.84 -5.57 12.82
CA ARG A 71 -15.95 -7.01 13.02
C ARG A 71 -17.06 -7.57 12.14
N ASP A 72 -16.72 -8.52 11.28
CA ASP A 72 -17.68 -9.23 10.47
C ASP A 72 -18.66 -10.00 11.38
N PRO A 73 -19.96 -9.72 11.29
CA PRO A 73 -20.98 -10.34 12.18
C PRO A 73 -21.14 -11.85 11.96
N LYS A 74 -20.74 -12.38 10.81
CA LYS A 74 -20.88 -13.81 10.48
C LYS A 74 -19.67 -14.62 10.92
N THR A 75 -18.46 -14.09 10.67
CA THR A 75 -17.21 -14.82 10.91
C THR A 75 -16.53 -14.40 12.20
N GLY A 76 -16.88 -13.24 12.77
CA GLY A 76 -16.23 -12.64 13.92
C GLY A 76 -14.83 -12.09 13.64
N LYS A 77 -14.34 -12.20 12.39
CA LYS A 77 -13.02 -11.71 11.98
C LYS A 77 -12.98 -10.19 11.88
N LEU A 78 -11.80 -9.62 12.10
CA LEU A 78 -11.56 -8.20 11.90
C LEU A 78 -11.42 -7.91 10.40
N VAL A 79 -12.13 -6.87 9.96
CA VAL A 79 -12.11 -6.38 8.58
C VAL A 79 -11.53 -4.98 8.59
N PRO A 80 -10.38 -4.75 7.94
CA PRO A 80 -9.76 -3.44 7.88
C PRO A 80 -10.61 -2.45 7.06
N PRO A 81 -10.36 -1.14 7.19
CA PRO A 81 -10.98 -0.15 6.33
C PRO A 81 -10.56 -0.38 4.87
N PRO A 82 -11.42 0.00 3.91
CA PRO A 82 -11.07 -0.10 2.49
C PRO A 82 -9.94 0.86 2.13
N LEU A 83 -9.14 0.49 1.13
CA LEU A 83 -8.20 1.40 0.49
C LEU A 83 -8.96 2.53 -0.23
N ALA A 84 -8.33 3.70 -0.35
CA ALA A 84 -8.89 4.84 -1.04
C ALA A 84 -8.75 4.68 -2.58
N PHE A 85 -9.54 3.77 -3.15
CA PHE A 85 -9.54 3.47 -4.59
C PHE A 85 -9.94 4.66 -5.47
N ASP A 86 -10.73 5.59 -4.94
CA ASP A 86 -11.06 6.86 -5.60
C ASP A 86 -9.81 7.66 -5.98
N ILE A 87 -8.78 7.67 -5.12
CA ILE A 87 -7.47 8.27 -5.40
C ILE A 87 -6.77 7.53 -6.55
N LEU A 88 -6.70 6.19 -6.47
CA LEU A 88 -6.06 5.38 -7.51
C LEU A 88 -6.73 5.56 -8.88
N HIS A 89 -8.05 5.52 -8.92
CA HIS A 89 -8.81 5.69 -10.17
C HIS A 89 -8.67 7.10 -10.75
N GLU A 90 -8.60 8.12 -9.89
CA GLU A 90 -8.38 9.50 -10.37
C GLU A 90 -6.96 9.67 -10.93
N ILE A 91 -5.94 9.04 -10.31
CA ILE A 91 -4.57 9.03 -10.85
C ILE A 91 -4.55 8.33 -12.21
N GLU A 92 -5.14 7.14 -12.33
CA GLU A 92 -5.19 6.37 -13.59
C GLU A 92 -5.86 7.17 -14.72
N LYS A 93 -6.91 7.92 -14.40
CA LYS A 93 -7.60 8.79 -15.35
C LYS A 93 -6.73 9.96 -15.82
N GLN A 94 -5.93 10.56 -14.92
CA GLN A 94 -5.05 11.68 -15.24
C GLN A 94 -3.75 11.25 -15.92
N LEU A 95 -3.25 10.07 -15.61
CA LEU A 95 -2.02 9.48 -16.15
C LEU A 95 -2.28 8.06 -16.67
N PRO A 96 -3.01 7.89 -17.78
CA PRO A 96 -3.33 6.56 -18.31
C PRO A 96 -2.07 5.76 -18.64
N GLY A 97 -1.98 4.53 -18.07
CA GLY A 97 -0.88 3.60 -18.32
C GLY A 97 0.42 3.94 -17.57
N PHE A 98 0.42 4.92 -16.66
CA PHE A 98 1.57 5.15 -15.80
C PHE A 98 1.56 4.15 -14.64
N PRO A 99 2.69 3.42 -14.41
CA PRO A 99 2.74 2.38 -13.39
C PRO A 99 2.67 2.94 -11.97
N ILE A 100 1.75 2.41 -11.17
CA ILE A 100 1.59 2.73 -9.75
C ILE A 100 2.04 1.55 -8.90
N VAL A 101 2.64 1.83 -7.76
CA VAL A 101 3.09 0.84 -6.77
C VAL A 101 2.39 1.10 -5.44
N LEU A 102 2.02 0.03 -4.76
CA LEU A 102 1.45 0.08 -3.41
C LEU A 102 2.39 -0.63 -2.42
N HIS A 103 3.26 0.12 -1.77
CA HIS A 103 4.07 -0.39 -0.68
C HIS A 103 3.20 -0.79 0.52
N GLY A 104 3.69 -1.68 1.35
CA GLY A 104 2.99 -2.08 2.56
C GLY A 104 1.66 -2.81 2.32
N SER A 105 1.47 -3.48 1.17
CA SER A 105 0.19 -4.10 0.77
C SER A 105 0.10 -5.62 1.01
N SER A 106 0.94 -6.22 1.85
CA SER A 106 0.85 -7.65 2.17
C SER A 106 -0.50 -8.04 2.78
N SER A 107 -1.03 -9.20 2.37
CA SER A 107 -2.38 -9.65 2.76
C SER A 107 -2.49 -10.20 4.19
N VAL A 108 -1.44 -10.81 4.73
CA VAL A 108 -1.44 -11.46 6.06
C VAL A 108 -2.68 -12.34 6.28
N PRO A 109 -2.83 -13.47 5.53
CA PRO A 109 -4.00 -14.33 5.63
C PRO A 109 -4.17 -14.91 7.04
N GLN A 110 -5.37 -14.82 7.60
CA GLN A 110 -5.63 -15.22 9.00
C GLN A 110 -5.39 -16.72 9.25
N GLU A 111 -5.56 -17.58 8.25
CA GLU A 111 -5.27 -19.01 8.36
C GLU A 111 -3.79 -19.27 8.57
N GLU A 112 -2.93 -18.47 7.96
CA GLU A 112 -1.47 -18.55 8.14
C GLU A 112 -1.07 -17.99 9.51
N VAL A 113 -1.69 -16.90 9.95
CA VAL A 113 -1.49 -16.34 11.29
C VAL A 113 -1.87 -17.36 12.37
N ASP A 114 -3.02 -18.01 12.22
CA ASP A 114 -3.49 -19.07 13.13
C ASP A 114 -2.50 -20.24 13.15
N THR A 115 -1.99 -20.64 11.99
CA THR A 115 -0.99 -21.69 11.86
C THR A 115 0.32 -21.32 12.54
N ILE A 116 0.84 -20.13 12.31
CA ILE A 116 2.05 -19.59 12.95
C ILE A 116 1.89 -19.61 14.48
N ASN A 117 0.78 -19.08 14.99
CA ASN A 117 0.52 -19.01 16.43
C ASN A 117 0.36 -20.40 17.06
N LYS A 118 -0.27 -21.34 16.36
CA LYS A 118 -0.43 -22.73 16.79
C LYS A 118 0.91 -23.44 17.01
N TYR A 119 1.90 -23.12 16.19
CA TYR A 119 3.24 -23.73 16.26
C TYR A 119 4.26 -22.90 17.05
N GLY A 120 3.81 -21.99 17.89
CA GLY A 120 4.63 -21.24 18.84
C GLY A 120 5.08 -19.86 18.37
N GLY A 121 4.59 -19.39 17.21
CA GLY A 121 4.73 -17.99 16.80
C GLY A 121 3.90 -17.06 17.67
N LYS A 122 4.16 -15.75 17.52
CA LYS A 122 3.49 -14.71 18.30
C LYS A 122 3.09 -13.55 17.36
N LEU A 123 2.01 -13.78 16.60
CA LEU A 123 1.40 -12.79 15.73
C LEU A 123 -0.07 -12.56 16.13
N PRO A 124 -0.34 -12.09 17.37
CA PRO A 124 -1.72 -11.76 17.76
C PRO A 124 -2.21 -10.56 16.94
N ASP A 125 -3.46 -10.62 16.50
CA ASP A 125 -4.15 -9.50 15.82
C ASP A 125 -3.45 -8.93 14.58
N ALA A 126 -2.55 -9.71 13.93
CA ALA A 126 -1.94 -9.31 12.68
C ALA A 126 -3.00 -9.25 11.56
N ILE A 127 -3.14 -8.09 10.93
CA ILE A 127 -4.17 -7.82 9.91
C ILE A 127 -3.48 -7.17 8.71
N GLY A 128 -3.65 -7.78 7.52
CA GLY A 128 -3.15 -7.26 6.25
C GLY A 128 -4.26 -6.69 5.37
N ILE A 129 -3.89 -6.36 4.14
CA ILE A 129 -4.84 -5.88 3.13
C ILE A 129 -5.64 -7.09 2.60
N PRO A 130 -6.98 -7.01 2.51
CA PRO A 130 -7.80 -8.08 1.94
C PRO A 130 -7.41 -8.39 0.48
N GLU A 131 -7.35 -9.67 0.14
CA GLU A 131 -6.96 -10.09 -1.23
C GLU A 131 -7.86 -9.55 -2.32
N GLU A 132 -9.16 -9.35 -2.05
CA GLU A 132 -10.08 -8.73 -2.99
C GLU A 132 -9.65 -7.31 -3.36
N GLN A 133 -9.16 -6.54 -2.39
CA GLN A 133 -8.66 -5.19 -2.63
C GLN A 133 -7.35 -5.21 -3.42
N LEU A 134 -6.47 -6.18 -3.16
CA LEU A 134 -5.25 -6.37 -3.95
C LEU A 134 -5.57 -6.72 -5.41
N ARG A 135 -6.58 -7.59 -5.63
CA ARG A 135 -7.05 -7.92 -6.99
C ARG A 135 -7.67 -6.72 -7.69
N GLU A 136 -8.41 -5.89 -6.96
CA GLU A 136 -8.98 -4.66 -7.52
C GLU A 136 -7.87 -3.69 -7.95
N ALA A 137 -6.89 -3.45 -7.09
CA ALA A 137 -5.74 -2.60 -7.40
C ALA A 137 -4.98 -3.10 -8.64
N SER A 138 -4.70 -4.41 -8.71
CA SER A 138 -3.97 -5.04 -9.83
C SER A 138 -4.75 -5.08 -11.16
N ARG A 139 -6.02 -4.71 -11.17
CA ARG A 139 -6.81 -4.51 -12.40
C ARG A 139 -6.80 -3.07 -12.88
N SER A 140 -6.27 -2.17 -12.08
CA SER A 140 -6.08 -0.76 -12.39
C SER A 140 -4.61 -0.50 -12.77
N ALA A 141 -4.01 0.58 -12.31
CA ALA A 141 -2.66 0.99 -12.66
C ALA A 141 -1.54 0.34 -11.81
N VAL A 142 -1.89 -0.51 -10.82
CA VAL A 142 -0.97 -1.19 -9.90
C VAL A 142 -0.43 -2.49 -10.48
#